data_d0c4cd47e421fe57334710c8736db341
#
_entry.id   d0c4cd47e421fe57334710c8736db341
#
_cell.length_a   1.000
_cell.length_b   1.000
_cell.length_c   1.000
_cell.angle_alpha   90.00
_cell.angle_beta   90.00
_cell.angle_gamma   90.00
#
_symmetry.space_group_name_H-M   'P 1'
#
loop_
_entity.id
_entity.type
_entity.pdbx_description
1 polymer ?
#
loop_
_entity_poly.entity_id
_entity_poly.type
_entity_poly.pdbx_seq_one_letter_code
_entity_poly.pdbx_strand_id
1 'polypeptide(L)'
;METKILSGGSMNQVVKIGENVHKTTKGHPMVREYLLYLEKEGVTGVPRFLGLDEQGRDIFTYLPGKTMGPDYPADHPCLHSDEAICDMARFMRKLHDAAVGFLPRAVQGGWANPYFPDGPYETICHGDAAIWNFVFVDNRVAGLFDFEQAYPGTRYWDLASTLSMAAFPFYFDYDASKHAEKAKRQINLFFDAYGMPCPPDIIDIVIDRVQRDFCEDTVARAAAGDKECAKMLTRGDIKHYQKFIAHLKKHGHEWM
;
A
#
# COMPACT_ATOMS: atom_id res chain seq x y z
N MET A 1 3.19 17.36 -26.36
CA MET A 1 2.49 16.97 -25.10
C MET A 1 3.31 17.47 -23.95
N GLU A 2 2.66 17.98 -22.91
CA GLU A 2 3.37 18.44 -21.72
C GLU A 2 3.97 17.23 -20.99
N THR A 3 5.25 17.35 -20.62
CA THR A 3 5.98 16.28 -19.91
C THR A 3 6.37 16.81 -18.54
N LYS A 4 5.96 16.10 -17.48
CA LYS A 4 6.25 16.45 -16.08
C LYS A 4 6.85 15.25 -15.37
N ILE A 5 8.01 15.42 -14.74
CA ILE A 5 8.56 14.42 -13.81
C ILE A 5 7.71 14.48 -12.54
N LEU A 6 7.13 13.35 -12.14
CA LEU A 6 6.38 13.27 -10.89
C LEU A 6 7.36 13.04 -9.74
N SER A 7 7.30 13.92 -8.73
CA SER A 7 8.04 13.77 -7.49
C SER A 7 7.26 12.84 -6.55
N GLY A 8 7.88 11.82 -6.00
CA GLY A 8 7.27 10.95 -4.98
C GLY A 8 7.62 9.47 -5.11
N GLY A 9 8.08 9.00 -6.25
CA GLY A 9 8.61 7.64 -6.38
C GLY A 9 10.06 7.56 -5.87
N SER A 10 10.30 6.80 -4.81
CA SER A 10 11.67 6.57 -4.30
C SER A 10 12.45 5.59 -5.18
N MET A 11 11.77 4.75 -5.95
CA MET A 11 12.36 3.57 -6.61
C MET A 11 12.56 3.72 -8.12
N ASN A 12 11.76 4.52 -8.83
CA ASN A 12 11.80 4.63 -10.29
C ASN A 12 11.51 6.06 -10.74
N GLN A 13 12.09 6.46 -11.88
CA GLN A 13 11.70 7.72 -12.51
C GLN A 13 10.29 7.58 -13.10
N VAL A 14 9.36 8.33 -12.56
CA VAL A 14 7.97 8.38 -13.00
C VAL A 14 7.74 9.67 -13.76
N VAL A 15 7.24 9.57 -14.99
CA VAL A 15 7.03 10.72 -15.88
C VAL A 15 5.56 10.77 -16.31
N LYS A 16 4.88 11.89 -16.06
CA LYS A 16 3.57 12.16 -16.64
C LYS A 16 3.75 12.76 -18.03
N ILE A 17 3.11 12.16 -19.03
CA ILE A 17 3.07 12.65 -20.42
C ILE A 17 1.59 12.74 -20.83
N GLY A 18 1.07 13.96 -20.94
CA GLY A 18 -0.36 14.17 -21.11
C GLY A 18 -1.15 13.61 -19.91
N GLU A 19 -2.10 12.73 -20.17
CA GLU A 19 -2.93 12.08 -19.14
C GLU A 19 -2.41 10.68 -18.73
N ASN A 20 -1.18 10.33 -19.13
CA ASN A 20 -0.59 9.04 -18.86
C ASN A 20 0.65 9.15 -17.97
N VAL A 21 0.91 8.09 -17.21
CA VAL A 21 2.11 7.91 -16.40
C VAL A 21 2.98 6.85 -17.04
N HIS A 22 4.23 7.21 -17.32
CA HIS A 22 5.25 6.31 -17.84
C HIS A 22 6.21 5.94 -16.72
N LYS A 23 6.34 4.65 -16.44
CA LYS A 23 7.15 4.14 -15.33
C LYS A 23 8.00 2.97 -15.80
N THR A 24 9.29 3.00 -15.49
CA THR A 24 10.15 1.84 -15.68
C THR A 24 9.82 0.83 -14.59
N THR A 25 9.13 -0.24 -14.95
CA THR A 25 8.89 -1.36 -14.05
C THR A 25 9.89 -2.47 -14.36
N LYS A 26 10.23 -3.28 -13.38
CA LYS A 26 11.19 -4.39 -13.57
C LYS A 26 10.55 -5.59 -14.30
N GLY A 27 9.54 -5.33 -15.15
CA GLY A 27 8.90 -6.37 -15.96
C GLY A 27 8.05 -7.34 -15.13
N HIS A 28 7.03 -6.83 -14.45
CA HIS A 28 6.10 -7.63 -13.64
C HIS A 28 4.86 -8.00 -14.46
N PRO A 29 4.90 -9.08 -15.27
CA PRO A 29 3.82 -9.40 -16.19
C PRO A 29 2.50 -9.63 -15.47
N MET A 30 2.54 -10.21 -14.27
CA MET A 30 1.33 -10.52 -13.52
C MET A 30 0.61 -9.27 -13.01
N VAL A 31 1.33 -8.21 -12.66
CA VAL A 31 0.74 -6.91 -12.29
C VAL A 31 -0.03 -6.32 -13.47
N ARG A 32 0.54 -6.39 -14.68
CA ARG A 32 -0.13 -5.92 -15.91
C ARG A 32 -1.41 -6.70 -16.19
N GLU A 33 -1.34 -8.04 -16.11
CA GLU A 33 -2.51 -8.90 -16.27
C GLU A 33 -3.59 -8.63 -15.22
N TYR A 34 -3.18 -8.39 -13.97
CA TYR A 34 -4.09 -8.06 -12.88
C TYR A 34 -4.79 -6.72 -13.11
N LEU A 35 -4.07 -5.68 -13.54
CA LEU A 35 -4.68 -4.39 -13.84
C LEU A 35 -5.65 -4.46 -15.03
N LEU A 36 -5.32 -5.21 -16.07
CA LEU A 36 -6.25 -5.50 -17.18
C LEU A 36 -7.50 -6.27 -16.72
N TYR A 37 -7.33 -7.20 -15.79
CA TYR A 37 -8.44 -7.90 -15.18
C TYR A 37 -9.33 -6.95 -14.37
N LEU A 38 -8.76 -6.10 -13.52
CA LEU A 38 -9.51 -5.10 -12.73
C LEU A 38 -10.29 -4.13 -13.63
N GLU A 39 -9.72 -3.73 -14.77
CA GLU A 39 -10.41 -2.91 -15.76
C GLU A 39 -11.62 -3.64 -16.35
N LYS A 40 -11.46 -4.91 -16.72
CA LYS A 40 -12.54 -5.77 -17.24
C LYS A 40 -13.67 -5.94 -16.22
N GLU A 41 -13.34 -6.08 -14.95
CA GLU A 41 -14.31 -6.18 -13.84
C GLU A 41 -14.92 -4.82 -13.46
N GLY A 42 -14.56 -3.74 -14.16
CA GLY A 42 -15.13 -2.40 -13.92
C GLY A 42 -14.65 -1.74 -12.63
N VAL A 43 -13.51 -2.15 -12.07
CA VAL A 43 -12.94 -1.55 -10.87
C VAL A 43 -12.40 -0.15 -11.20
N THR A 44 -12.97 0.87 -10.58
CA THR A 44 -12.58 2.26 -10.74
C THR A 44 -11.65 2.72 -9.61
N GLY A 45 -10.84 3.76 -9.86
CA GLY A 45 -9.90 4.31 -8.88
C GLY A 45 -8.56 3.56 -8.83
N VAL A 46 -8.31 2.68 -9.80
CA VAL A 46 -7.01 2.03 -10.00
C VAL A 46 -6.43 2.43 -11.36
N PRO A 47 -5.09 2.46 -11.53
CA PRO A 47 -4.48 2.73 -12.82
C PRO A 47 -4.87 1.65 -13.84
N ARG A 48 -5.13 2.04 -15.10
CA ARG A 48 -5.26 1.10 -16.21
C ARG A 48 -3.91 0.94 -16.90
N PHE A 49 -3.53 -0.30 -17.23
CA PHE A 49 -2.36 -0.57 -18.04
C PHE A 49 -2.70 -0.36 -19.52
N LEU A 50 -1.96 0.52 -20.19
CA LEU A 50 -2.21 0.92 -21.57
C LEU A 50 -1.22 0.33 -22.58
N GLY A 51 -0.18 -0.38 -22.09
CA GLY A 51 0.86 -0.94 -22.93
C GLY A 51 2.26 -0.45 -22.55
N LEU A 52 3.19 -0.58 -23.50
CA LEU A 52 4.59 -0.13 -23.35
C LEU A 52 4.87 1.03 -24.30
N ASP A 53 5.71 1.95 -23.87
CA ASP A 53 6.24 2.98 -24.77
C ASP A 53 7.48 2.47 -25.55
N GLU A 54 8.01 3.33 -26.45
CA GLU A 54 9.16 3.01 -27.29
C GLU A 54 10.44 2.71 -26.50
N GLN A 55 10.50 3.10 -25.21
CA GLN A 55 11.60 2.85 -24.28
C GLN A 55 11.37 1.60 -23.42
N GLY A 56 10.26 0.90 -23.64
CA GLY A 56 9.88 -0.30 -22.88
C GLY A 56 9.34 0.01 -21.48
N ARG A 57 8.96 1.27 -21.20
CA ARG A 57 8.32 1.65 -19.94
C ARG A 57 6.83 1.34 -19.98
N ASP A 58 6.29 0.92 -18.85
CA ASP A 58 4.84 0.75 -18.70
C ASP A 58 4.12 2.09 -18.79
N ILE A 59 3.02 2.10 -19.53
CA ILE A 59 2.11 3.24 -19.63
C ILE A 59 0.86 2.93 -18.82
N PHE A 60 0.56 3.81 -17.86
CA PHE A 60 -0.65 3.75 -17.04
C PHE A 60 -1.49 5.02 -17.20
N THR A 61 -2.79 4.91 -16.93
CA THR A 61 -3.62 6.12 -16.78
C THR A 61 -3.19 6.87 -15.52
N TYR A 62 -3.16 8.20 -15.60
CA TYR A 62 -3.00 9.05 -14.43
C TYR A 62 -4.29 9.07 -13.61
N LEU A 63 -4.19 8.93 -12.29
CA LEU A 63 -5.31 9.12 -11.37
C LEU A 63 -5.33 10.58 -10.90
N PRO A 64 -6.33 11.38 -11.33
CA PRO A 64 -6.40 12.77 -10.92
C PRO A 64 -6.77 12.89 -9.44
N GLY A 65 -6.15 13.84 -8.74
CA GLY A 65 -6.38 14.12 -7.35
C GLY A 65 -5.11 14.54 -6.62
N LYS A 66 -5.16 14.56 -5.31
CA LYS A 66 -4.07 14.94 -4.40
C LYS A 66 -3.52 13.73 -3.69
N THR A 67 -2.22 13.76 -3.40
CA THR A 67 -1.51 12.67 -2.68
C THR A 67 -0.71 13.23 -1.51
N MET A 68 -0.42 12.39 -0.52
CA MET A 68 0.53 12.73 0.52
C MET A 68 1.94 12.97 -0.08
N GLY A 69 2.64 13.95 0.43
CA GLY A 69 3.95 14.39 -0.04
C GLY A 69 3.85 15.59 -0.98
N PRO A 70 3.51 15.42 -2.27
CA PRO A 70 3.42 16.56 -3.20
C PRO A 70 2.33 17.57 -2.88
N ASP A 71 1.17 17.10 -2.41
CA ASP A 71 -0.03 17.94 -2.25
C ASP A 71 -0.41 18.14 -0.78
N TYR A 72 -0.22 17.11 0.04
CA TYR A 72 -0.51 17.13 1.46
C TYR A 72 0.73 16.81 2.28
N PRO A 73 1.11 17.64 3.28
CA PRO A 73 2.11 17.24 4.26
C PRO A 73 1.63 16.03 5.06
N ALA A 74 2.54 15.26 5.63
CA ALA A 74 2.22 14.00 6.33
C ALA A 74 1.26 14.16 7.50
N ASP A 75 1.24 15.33 8.14
CA ASP A 75 0.35 15.70 9.25
C ASP A 75 -0.96 16.37 8.80
N HIS A 76 -1.24 16.42 7.50
CA HIS A 76 -2.47 17.03 6.99
C HIS A 76 -3.71 16.34 7.56
N PRO A 77 -4.66 17.08 8.18
CA PRO A 77 -5.80 16.48 8.90
C PRO A 77 -6.66 15.51 8.06
N CYS A 78 -6.80 15.78 6.76
CA CYS A 78 -7.57 14.92 5.85
C CYS A 78 -7.02 13.49 5.81
N LEU A 79 -5.69 13.30 5.83
CA LEU A 79 -5.05 12.00 5.71
C LEU A 79 -5.37 11.06 6.90
N HIS A 80 -5.64 11.65 8.06
CA HIS A 80 -5.84 10.94 9.33
C HIS A 80 -7.24 11.14 9.90
N SER A 81 -8.19 11.56 9.05
CA SER A 81 -9.59 11.68 9.45
C SER A 81 -10.28 10.32 9.51
N ASP A 82 -11.35 10.24 10.27
CA ASP A 82 -12.17 9.02 10.34
C ASP A 82 -12.78 8.68 8.98
N GLU A 83 -13.14 9.71 8.21
CA GLU A 83 -13.67 9.55 6.85
C GLU A 83 -12.63 8.91 5.93
N ALA A 84 -11.37 9.38 5.96
CA ALA A 84 -10.30 8.81 5.16
C ALA A 84 -10.03 7.35 5.53
N ILE A 85 -9.99 7.02 6.83
CA ILE A 85 -9.80 5.66 7.32
C ILE A 85 -10.92 4.74 6.81
N CYS A 86 -12.18 5.17 6.94
CA CYS A 86 -13.32 4.41 6.43
C CYS A 86 -13.29 4.25 4.89
N ASP A 87 -12.89 5.29 4.17
CA ASP A 87 -12.81 5.24 2.71
C ASP A 87 -11.70 4.31 2.24
N MET A 88 -10.52 4.33 2.87
CA MET A 88 -9.44 3.37 2.59
C MET A 88 -9.92 1.93 2.80
N ALA A 89 -10.60 1.66 3.92
CA ALA A 89 -11.15 0.35 4.22
C ALA A 89 -12.16 -0.13 3.15
N ARG A 90 -13.10 0.73 2.75
CA ARG A 90 -14.08 0.42 1.69
C ARG A 90 -13.40 0.21 0.34
N PHE A 91 -12.37 0.99 0.03
CA PHE A 91 -11.61 0.84 -1.19
C PHE A 91 -10.87 -0.49 -1.22
N MET A 92 -10.19 -0.86 -0.14
CA MET A 92 -9.52 -2.15 0.01
C MET A 92 -10.53 -3.31 -0.08
N ARG A 93 -11.72 -3.17 0.52
CA ARG A 93 -12.77 -4.18 0.41
C ARG A 93 -13.19 -4.41 -1.04
N LYS A 94 -13.48 -3.33 -1.77
CA LYS A 94 -13.84 -3.39 -3.20
C LYS A 94 -12.75 -4.06 -4.03
N LEU A 95 -11.49 -3.70 -3.79
CA LEU A 95 -10.34 -4.27 -4.50
C LEU A 95 -10.20 -5.77 -4.22
N HIS A 96 -10.24 -6.15 -2.94
CA HIS A 96 -10.11 -7.54 -2.52
C HIS A 96 -11.24 -8.43 -3.04
N ASP A 97 -12.48 -7.94 -3.04
CA ASP A 97 -13.62 -8.72 -3.56
C ASP A 97 -13.51 -8.93 -5.07
N ALA A 98 -13.12 -7.91 -5.82
CA ALA A 98 -12.89 -8.02 -7.24
C ALA A 98 -11.74 -8.99 -7.58
N ALA A 99 -10.70 -9.03 -6.75
CA ALA A 99 -9.50 -9.84 -6.97
C ALA A 99 -9.73 -11.35 -6.86
N VAL A 100 -10.78 -11.81 -6.18
CA VAL A 100 -11.05 -13.25 -5.95
C VAL A 100 -11.08 -14.04 -7.26
N GLY A 101 -11.72 -13.49 -8.29
CA GLY A 101 -11.81 -14.15 -9.61
C GLY A 101 -10.49 -14.27 -10.35
N PHE A 102 -9.47 -13.50 -9.95
CA PHE A 102 -8.13 -13.55 -10.55
C PHE A 102 -7.22 -14.59 -9.87
N LEU A 103 -7.55 -15.09 -8.69
CA LEU A 103 -6.70 -16.01 -7.91
C LEU A 103 -6.22 -17.24 -8.70
N PRO A 104 -7.05 -17.94 -9.51
CA PRO A 104 -6.59 -19.10 -10.26
C PRO A 104 -5.45 -18.79 -11.24
N ARG A 105 -5.37 -17.55 -11.74
CA ARG A 105 -4.28 -17.07 -12.58
C ARG A 105 -3.10 -16.60 -11.74
N ALA A 106 -3.37 -15.91 -10.65
CA ALA A 106 -2.39 -15.28 -9.77
C ALA A 106 -1.41 -16.27 -9.14
N VAL A 107 -1.89 -17.46 -8.75
CA VAL A 107 -1.06 -18.51 -8.11
C VAL A 107 -0.06 -19.18 -9.05
N GLN A 108 -0.12 -18.88 -10.34
CA GLN A 108 0.84 -19.38 -11.32
C GLN A 108 2.19 -18.63 -11.28
N GLY A 109 2.30 -17.57 -10.47
CA GLY A 109 3.52 -16.78 -10.30
C GLY A 109 3.65 -15.62 -11.29
N GLY A 110 4.82 -15.00 -11.33
CA GLY A 110 5.09 -13.84 -12.19
C GLY A 110 4.92 -12.49 -11.47
N TRP A 111 4.81 -12.52 -10.14
CA TRP A 111 4.80 -11.34 -9.28
C TRP A 111 6.22 -10.85 -8.98
N ALA A 112 6.36 -9.58 -8.65
CA ALA A 112 7.65 -8.99 -8.28
C ALA A 112 8.15 -9.48 -6.93
N ASN A 113 7.24 -9.64 -5.98
CA ASN A 113 7.56 -10.11 -4.64
C ASN A 113 7.73 -11.64 -4.64
N PRO A 114 8.95 -12.17 -4.44
CA PRO A 114 9.18 -13.62 -4.41
C PRO A 114 8.77 -14.27 -3.08
N TYR A 115 8.47 -13.47 -2.07
CA TYR A 115 8.26 -13.92 -0.68
C TYR A 115 6.81 -13.85 -0.23
N PHE A 116 5.85 -13.96 -1.15
CA PHE A 116 4.45 -14.07 -0.69
C PHE A 116 4.25 -15.39 0.06
N PRO A 117 3.44 -15.39 1.12
CA PRO A 117 3.25 -16.55 1.98
C PRO A 117 2.66 -17.73 1.20
N ASP A 118 2.97 -18.97 1.61
CA ASP A 118 2.22 -20.14 1.18
C ASP A 118 0.76 -19.97 1.61
N GLY A 119 -0.18 -20.40 0.71
CA GLY A 119 -1.61 -20.20 0.95
C GLY A 119 -2.13 -20.58 2.36
N PRO A 120 -3.39 -20.38 2.64
CA PRO A 120 -4.46 -20.11 1.68
C PRO A 120 -4.46 -18.66 1.17
N TYR A 121 -4.83 -18.50 -0.12
CA TYR A 121 -4.99 -17.18 -0.72
C TYR A 121 -6.47 -16.80 -0.77
N GLU A 122 -6.79 -15.60 -0.33
CA GLU A 122 -8.15 -15.08 -0.27
C GLU A 122 -8.38 -13.94 -1.25
N THR A 123 -7.30 -13.29 -1.66
CA THR A 123 -7.32 -12.10 -2.51
C THR A 123 -5.96 -11.89 -3.18
N ILE A 124 -5.85 -10.84 -3.98
CA ILE A 124 -4.58 -10.25 -4.35
C ILE A 124 -4.33 -9.06 -3.42
N CYS A 125 -3.30 -9.16 -2.60
CA CYS A 125 -2.80 -8.06 -1.79
C CYS A 125 -2.25 -6.97 -2.70
N HIS A 126 -2.48 -5.71 -2.36
CA HIS A 126 -1.76 -4.59 -2.98
C HIS A 126 -0.27 -4.61 -2.60
N GLY A 127 0.01 -5.05 -1.40
CA GLY A 127 1.36 -5.22 -0.87
C GLY A 127 2.02 -3.93 -0.35
N ASP A 128 1.53 -2.76 -0.78
CA ASP A 128 2.00 -1.44 -0.33
C ASP A 128 0.84 -0.43 -0.32
N ALA A 129 -0.30 -0.81 0.28
CA ALA A 129 -1.47 0.07 0.42
C ALA A 129 -1.26 1.12 1.52
N ALA A 130 -0.17 1.87 1.40
CA ALA A 130 0.23 2.95 2.30
C ALA A 130 -0.49 4.26 1.96
N ILE A 131 -0.60 5.15 2.95
CA ILE A 131 -1.34 6.41 2.81
C ILE A 131 -0.85 7.29 1.65
N TRP A 132 0.44 7.22 1.31
CA TRP A 132 1.02 7.98 0.20
C TRP A 132 0.69 7.42 -1.19
N ASN A 133 0.14 6.21 -1.28
CA ASN A 133 -0.32 5.58 -2.52
C ASN A 133 -1.82 5.77 -2.75
N PHE A 134 -2.55 6.39 -1.81
CA PHE A 134 -3.93 6.78 -2.00
C PHE A 134 -4.05 8.15 -2.66
N VAL A 135 -5.04 8.28 -3.55
CA VAL A 135 -5.41 9.54 -4.20
C VAL A 135 -6.67 10.08 -3.55
N PHE A 136 -6.66 11.38 -3.27
CA PHE A 136 -7.77 12.09 -2.62
C PHE A 136 -8.38 13.12 -3.59
N VAL A 137 -9.70 13.14 -3.67
CA VAL A 137 -10.50 14.17 -4.34
C VAL A 137 -11.51 14.70 -3.32
N ASP A 138 -11.58 16.01 -3.15
CA ASP A 138 -12.45 16.67 -2.16
C ASP A 138 -12.33 16.06 -0.75
N ASN A 139 -11.09 15.76 -0.36
CA ASN A 139 -10.71 15.12 0.92
C ASN A 139 -11.26 13.70 1.13
N ARG A 140 -11.72 13.02 0.08
CA ARG A 140 -12.20 11.64 0.11
C ARG A 140 -11.26 10.75 -0.72
N VAL A 141 -11.08 9.51 -0.30
CA VAL A 141 -10.29 8.54 -1.09
C VAL A 141 -10.99 8.24 -2.40
N ALA A 142 -10.30 8.51 -3.51
CA ALA A 142 -10.78 8.32 -4.87
C ALA A 142 -10.01 7.24 -5.64
N GLY A 143 -8.81 6.86 -5.17
CA GLY A 143 -8.01 5.86 -5.87
C GLY A 143 -6.81 5.36 -5.07
N LEU A 144 -6.18 4.32 -5.62
CA LEU A 144 -4.96 3.69 -5.11
C LEU A 144 -4.08 3.33 -6.31
N PHE A 145 -2.79 3.65 -6.22
CA PHE A 145 -1.81 3.35 -7.27
C PHE A 145 -0.59 2.61 -6.70
N ASP A 146 0.36 2.27 -7.56
CA ASP A 146 1.62 1.59 -7.23
C ASP A 146 1.46 0.10 -6.85
N PHE A 147 0.90 -0.67 -7.78
CA PHE A 147 0.65 -2.12 -7.64
C PHE A 147 1.90 -3.00 -7.79
N GLU A 148 3.12 -2.44 -7.82
CA GLU A 148 4.33 -3.22 -8.08
C GLU A 148 4.60 -4.30 -7.02
N GLN A 149 4.13 -4.09 -5.80
CA GLN A 149 4.29 -5.05 -4.71
C GLN A 149 3.12 -6.03 -4.58
N ALA A 150 2.20 -6.06 -5.55
CA ALA A 150 1.03 -6.94 -5.47
C ALA A 150 1.40 -8.43 -5.54
N TYR A 151 0.64 -9.27 -4.82
CA TYR A 151 0.79 -10.72 -4.78
C TYR A 151 -0.42 -11.42 -4.16
N PRO A 152 -0.63 -12.74 -4.38
CA PRO A 152 -1.69 -13.49 -3.70
C PRO A 152 -1.45 -13.58 -2.19
N GLY A 153 -2.49 -13.35 -1.39
CA GLY A 153 -2.38 -13.41 0.07
C GLY A 153 -3.73 -13.44 0.77
N THR A 154 -3.69 -13.20 2.10
CA THR A 154 -4.90 -13.07 2.90
C THR A 154 -5.32 -11.62 3.04
N ARG A 155 -6.62 -11.39 3.26
CA ARG A 155 -7.15 -10.04 3.45
C ARG A 155 -6.54 -9.35 4.65
N TYR A 156 -6.47 -10.02 5.80
CA TYR A 156 -5.89 -9.43 7.02
C TYR A 156 -4.41 -9.06 6.86
N TRP A 157 -3.66 -9.82 6.08
CA TRP A 157 -2.26 -9.50 5.80
C TRP A 157 -2.10 -8.19 5.03
N ASP A 158 -2.94 -7.95 4.02
CA ASP A 158 -2.89 -6.69 3.27
C ASP A 158 -3.46 -5.51 4.06
N LEU A 159 -4.55 -5.75 4.82
CA LEU A 159 -5.11 -4.74 5.73
C LEU A 159 -4.13 -4.32 6.83
N ALA A 160 -3.27 -5.22 7.30
CA ALA A 160 -2.22 -4.92 8.26
C ALA A 160 -1.23 -3.87 7.71
N SER A 161 -0.91 -3.93 6.41
CA SER A 161 -0.11 -2.89 5.74
C SER A 161 -0.81 -1.54 5.77
N THR A 162 -2.08 -1.48 5.36
CA THR A 162 -2.86 -0.24 5.36
C THR A 162 -3.01 0.34 6.78
N LEU A 163 -3.32 -0.50 7.76
CA LEU A 163 -3.43 -0.09 9.16
C LEU A 163 -2.12 0.49 9.68
N SER A 164 -0.98 -0.15 9.43
CA SER A 164 0.32 0.29 9.94
C SER A 164 0.70 1.68 9.45
N MET A 165 0.29 2.06 8.25
CA MET A 165 0.75 3.28 7.58
C MET A 165 -0.32 4.36 7.44
N ALA A 166 -1.58 4.05 7.73
CA ALA A 166 -2.69 4.98 7.56
C ALA A 166 -3.51 5.19 8.83
N ALA A 167 -3.87 4.09 9.54
CA ALA A 167 -4.78 4.14 10.67
C ALA A 167 -4.06 4.36 12.01
N PHE A 168 -2.77 4.08 12.11
CA PHE A 168 -2.03 4.30 13.34
C PHE A 168 -1.39 5.68 13.37
N PRO A 169 -1.93 6.63 14.13
CA PRO A 169 -1.42 8.01 14.15
C PRO A 169 0.03 8.10 14.64
N PHE A 170 0.50 7.14 15.43
CA PHE A 170 1.87 7.09 15.96
C PHE A 170 2.90 6.53 14.97
N TYR A 171 2.54 6.17 13.76
CA TYR A 171 3.54 5.92 12.73
C TYR A 171 4.46 7.14 12.53
N PHE A 172 3.92 8.34 12.75
CA PHE A 172 4.65 9.61 12.66
C PHE A 172 4.96 10.25 14.03
N ASP A 173 4.29 9.83 15.10
CA ASP A 173 4.47 10.32 16.48
C ASP A 173 4.30 9.18 17.49
N TYR A 174 5.38 8.82 18.18
CA TYR A 174 5.43 7.71 19.13
C TYR A 174 4.90 8.02 20.54
N ASP A 175 4.23 9.14 20.75
CA ASP A 175 3.60 9.41 22.06
C ASP A 175 2.30 8.61 22.20
N ALA A 176 2.44 7.37 22.70
CA ALA A 176 1.33 6.44 22.89
C ALA A 176 0.20 7.01 23.75
N SER A 177 0.53 7.82 24.76
CA SER A 177 -0.46 8.35 25.71
C SER A 177 -1.47 9.30 25.05
N LYS A 178 -1.07 9.94 23.95
CA LYS A 178 -1.93 10.86 23.20
C LYS A 178 -2.84 10.17 22.19
N HIS A 179 -2.54 8.93 21.81
CA HIS A 179 -3.12 8.35 20.61
C HIS A 179 -3.92 7.05 20.84
N ALA A 180 -3.88 6.47 22.05
CA ALA A 180 -4.52 5.18 22.34
C ALA A 180 -6.02 5.16 21.98
N GLU A 181 -6.79 6.11 22.46
CA GLU A 181 -8.22 6.20 22.18
C GLU A 181 -8.52 6.42 20.69
N LYS A 182 -7.70 7.23 20.02
CA LYS A 182 -7.83 7.46 18.59
C LYS A 182 -7.50 6.18 17.81
N ALA A 183 -6.42 5.49 18.15
CA ALA A 183 -6.03 4.25 17.50
C ALA A 183 -7.11 3.18 17.64
N LYS A 184 -7.61 2.92 18.86
CA LYS A 184 -8.71 2.00 19.11
C LYS A 184 -9.95 2.33 18.27
N ARG A 185 -10.37 3.58 18.28
CA ARG A 185 -11.52 4.05 17.50
C ARG A 185 -11.30 3.83 16.00
N GLN A 186 -10.13 4.19 15.48
CA GLN A 186 -9.84 4.07 14.05
C GLN A 186 -9.71 2.63 13.59
N ILE A 187 -9.16 1.73 14.40
CA ILE A 187 -9.17 0.29 14.12
C ILE A 187 -10.62 -0.22 13.97
N ASN A 188 -11.48 0.11 14.93
CA ASN A 188 -12.88 -0.32 14.87
C ASN A 188 -13.59 0.25 13.63
N LEU A 189 -13.47 1.56 13.37
CA LEU A 189 -14.03 2.19 12.18
C LEU A 189 -13.53 1.57 10.87
N PHE A 190 -12.25 1.21 10.82
CA PHE A 190 -11.66 0.58 9.66
C PHE A 190 -12.29 -0.79 9.38
N PHE A 191 -12.38 -1.67 10.39
CA PHE A 191 -12.98 -3.00 10.21
C PHE A 191 -14.49 -2.95 9.99
N ASP A 192 -15.20 -2.05 10.67
CA ASP A 192 -16.62 -1.81 10.41
C ASP A 192 -16.86 -1.37 8.96
N ALA A 193 -16.06 -0.43 8.46
CA ALA A 193 -16.15 0.06 7.09
C ALA A 193 -15.70 -0.99 6.05
N TYR A 194 -14.73 -1.83 6.38
CA TYR A 194 -14.32 -2.96 5.55
C TYR A 194 -15.38 -4.09 5.53
N GLY A 195 -16.16 -4.23 6.60
CA GLY A 195 -17.23 -5.23 6.73
C GLY A 195 -16.73 -6.63 7.08
N MET A 196 -15.67 -6.73 7.87
CA MET A 196 -15.19 -7.95 8.52
C MET A 196 -14.89 -7.68 9.99
N PRO A 197 -14.98 -8.70 10.87
CA PRO A 197 -14.59 -8.52 12.27
C PRO A 197 -13.10 -8.18 12.37
N CYS A 198 -12.75 -7.32 13.33
CA CYS A 198 -11.35 -7.11 13.70
C CYS A 198 -10.84 -8.39 14.37
N PRO A 199 -9.80 -9.05 13.85
CA PRO A 199 -9.27 -10.25 14.48
C PRO A 199 -8.55 -9.86 15.78
N PRO A 200 -8.63 -10.70 16.84
CA PRO A 200 -8.03 -10.38 18.15
C PRO A 200 -6.50 -10.24 18.11
N ASP A 201 -5.87 -10.81 17.10
CA ASP A 201 -4.41 -10.81 16.87
C ASP A 201 -3.98 -9.79 15.80
N ILE A 202 -4.82 -8.82 15.43
CA ILE A 202 -4.47 -7.85 14.36
C ILE A 202 -3.16 -7.10 14.65
N ILE A 203 -2.88 -6.80 15.90
CA ILE A 203 -1.64 -6.12 16.28
C ILE A 203 -0.42 -7.02 15.99
N ASP A 204 -0.51 -8.30 16.28
CA ASP A 204 0.56 -9.26 15.98
C ASP A 204 0.73 -9.42 14.46
N ILE A 205 -0.36 -9.49 13.70
CA ILE A 205 -0.32 -9.51 12.22
C ILE A 205 0.36 -8.25 11.67
N VAL A 206 0.07 -7.07 12.24
CA VAL A 206 0.74 -5.82 11.85
C VAL A 206 2.23 -5.85 12.18
N ILE A 207 2.59 -6.33 13.37
CA ILE A 207 4.00 -6.47 13.79
C ILE A 207 4.75 -7.39 12.82
N ASP A 208 4.20 -8.57 12.53
CA ASP A 208 4.80 -9.54 11.62
C ASP A 208 4.93 -8.98 10.20
N ARG A 209 3.91 -8.27 9.74
CA ARG A 209 3.91 -7.62 8.42
C ARG A 209 5.03 -6.60 8.30
N VAL A 210 5.15 -5.70 9.28
CA VAL A 210 6.19 -4.65 9.29
C VAL A 210 7.59 -5.26 9.46
N GLN A 211 7.74 -6.24 10.34
CA GLN A 211 9.01 -6.93 10.54
C GLN A 211 9.48 -7.61 9.26
N ARG A 212 8.62 -8.38 8.62
CA ARG A 212 8.96 -9.17 7.44
C ARG A 212 9.22 -8.30 6.22
N ASP A 213 8.26 -7.44 5.86
CA ASP A 213 8.30 -6.78 4.55
C ASP A 213 9.12 -5.49 4.60
N PHE A 214 9.07 -4.73 5.70
CA PHE A 214 9.78 -3.46 5.78
C PHE A 214 11.15 -3.56 6.46
N CYS A 215 11.41 -4.59 7.28
CA CYS A 215 12.73 -4.76 7.86
C CYS A 215 13.53 -5.85 7.15
N GLU A 216 13.05 -7.08 7.15
CA GLU A 216 13.82 -8.24 6.68
C GLU A 216 14.00 -8.23 5.15
N ASP A 217 12.91 -8.02 4.38
CA ASP A 217 12.98 -7.95 2.92
C ASP A 217 13.86 -6.78 2.46
N THR A 218 13.72 -5.60 3.08
CA THR A 218 14.56 -4.44 2.76
C THR A 218 16.04 -4.74 2.96
N VAL A 219 16.41 -5.40 4.06
CA VAL A 219 17.79 -5.80 4.34
C VAL A 219 18.28 -6.83 3.33
N ALA A 220 17.48 -7.86 3.03
CA ALA A 220 17.83 -8.91 2.08
C ALA A 220 18.01 -8.35 0.66
N ARG A 221 17.11 -7.50 0.21
CA ARG A 221 17.20 -6.84 -1.11
C ARG A 221 18.37 -5.89 -1.22
N ALA A 222 18.66 -5.13 -0.17
CA ALA A 222 19.87 -4.27 -0.15
C ALA A 222 21.15 -5.11 -0.27
N ALA A 223 21.23 -6.24 0.43
CA ALA A 223 22.35 -7.19 0.33
C ALA A 223 22.45 -7.82 -1.07
N ALA A 224 21.33 -8.00 -1.76
CA ALA A 224 21.28 -8.47 -3.15
C ALA A 224 21.56 -7.37 -4.19
N GLY A 225 21.89 -6.15 -3.76
CA GLY A 225 22.28 -5.05 -4.63
C GLY A 225 21.16 -4.08 -5.04
N ASP A 226 20.00 -4.15 -4.41
CA ASP A 226 18.92 -3.16 -4.60
C ASP A 226 19.35 -1.81 -4.00
N LYS A 227 19.59 -0.84 -4.89
CA LYS A 227 20.13 0.48 -4.51
C LYS A 227 19.13 1.31 -3.67
N GLU A 228 17.85 1.13 -3.89
CA GLU A 228 16.83 1.89 -3.14
C GLU A 228 16.69 1.31 -1.73
N CYS A 229 16.67 -0.01 -1.58
CA CYS A 229 16.74 -0.64 -0.27
C CYS A 229 18.02 -0.23 0.49
N ALA A 230 19.17 -0.16 -0.19
CA ALA A 230 20.41 0.35 0.41
C ALA A 230 20.29 1.81 0.88
N LYS A 231 19.62 2.68 0.13
CA LYS A 231 19.32 4.05 0.57
C LYS A 231 18.39 4.08 1.81
N MET A 232 17.38 3.21 1.88
CA MET A 232 16.51 3.09 3.05
C MET A 232 17.30 2.72 4.31
N LEU A 233 18.25 1.78 4.19
CA LEU A 233 19.17 1.45 5.29
C LEU A 233 19.99 2.65 5.75
N THR A 234 20.56 3.39 4.80
CA THR A 234 21.40 4.57 5.09
C THR A 234 20.59 5.71 5.71
N ARG A 235 19.36 5.92 5.26
CA ARG A 235 18.42 6.93 5.78
C ARG A 235 17.93 6.60 7.19
N GLY A 236 17.97 5.33 7.58
CA GLY A 236 17.57 4.88 8.92
C GLY A 236 16.13 4.41 9.03
N ASP A 237 15.48 4.07 7.92
CA ASP A 237 14.09 3.63 7.87
C ASP A 237 13.87 2.37 8.73
N ILE A 238 14.83 1.43 8.70
CA ILE A 238 14.75 0.22 9.52
C ILE A 238 14.68 0.55 11.02
N LYS A 239 15.42 1.54 11.49
CA LYS A 239 15.36 1.98 12.89
C LYS A 239 13.99 2.56 13.23
N HIS A 240 13.37 3.25 12.28
CA HIS A 240 12.01 3.76 12.42
C HIS A 240 11.02 2.60 12.58
N TYR A 241 11.05 1.61 11.68
CA TYR A 241 10.18 0.43 11.76
C TYR A 241 10.40 -0.39 13.03
N GLN A 242 11.64 -0.56 13.46
CA GLN A 242 11.96 -1.25 14.72
C GLN A 242 11.38 -0.51 15.95
N LYS A 243 11.43 0.82 15.97
CA LYS A 243 10.78 1.62 17.04
C LYS A 243 9.26 1.46 16.99
N PHE A 244 8.67 1.47 15.80
CA PHE A 244 7.25 1.25 15.61
C PHE A 244 6.82 -0.14 16.12
N ILE A 245 7.54 -1.20 15.76
CA ILE A 245 7.30 -2.56 16.25
C ILE A 245 7.43 -2.62 17.78
N ALA A 246 8.47 -2.04 18.36
CA ALA A 246 8.66 -2.00 19.80
C ALA A 246 7.51 -1.30 20.52
N HIS A 247 6.99 -0.23 19.92
CA HIS A 247 5.83 0.49 20.42
C HIS A 247 4.56 -0.35 20.37
N LEU A 248 4.30 -1.03 19.25
CA LEU A 248 3.15 -1.93 19.11
C LEU A 248 3.21 -3.10 20.11
N LYS A 249 4.37 -3.72 20.28
CA LYS A 249 4.57 -4.80 21.26
C LYS A 249 4.27 -4.35 22.68
N LYS A 250 4.57 -3.11 23.02
CA LYS A 250 4.36 -2.56 24.36
C LYS A 250 2.94 -2.10 24.63
N HIS A 251 2.30 -1.46 23.63
CA HIS A 251 1.05 -0.74 23.83
C HIS A 251 -0.10 -1.18 22.92
N GLY A 252 0.19 -1.90 21.84
CA GLY A 252 -0.82 -2.19 20.81
C GLY A 252 -2.02 -2.97 21.32
N HIS A 253 -1.82 -3.88 22.28
CA HIS A 253 -2.91 -4.67 22.85
C HIS A 253 -3.86 -3.85 23.75
N GLU A 254 -3.45 -2.67 24.18
CA GLU A 254 -4.29 -1.75 24.95
C GLU A 254 -5.38 -1.08 24.07
N TRP A 255 -5.23 -1.17 22.74
CA TRP A 255 -6.14 -0.53 21.77
C TRP A 255 -7.20 -1.47 21.18
N MET A 256 -7.21 -2.72 21.61
CA MET A 256 -8.17 -3.74 21.20
C MET A 256 -9.44 -3.76 22.06
#